data_2eb3c3b6b8cb9ffd0d9496cae5dab0f7
#
_entry.id   2eb3c3b6b8cb9ffd0d9496cae5dab0f7
#
_cell.length_a   1.000
_cell.length_b   1.000
_cell.length_c   1.000
_cell.angle_alpha   90.00
_cell.angle_beta   90.00
_cell.angle_gamma   90.00
#
_symmetry.space_group_name_H-M   'P 1'
#
loop_
_entity.id
_entity.type
_entity.pdbx_description
1 polymer ?
#
loop_
_entity_poly.entity_id
_entity_poly.type
_entity_poly.pdbx_seq_one_letter_code
_entity_poly.pdbx_strand_id
1 'polypeptide(L)'
;MKKQNMFTKEYAWRGLMTAGGLLVIAITICIGAFLIYKGSGTFTIFGHSIFEFLGSTDWNPEDNAQGGGTVGALIFIVGSLCTCGLALLIATPFAVGSAIFMIEIAPKFGEKFYRPIVEIFAGIPSVVYGWVGLTVLIPAIKKVFRLQVGHSVLAAGIVLA
;
A
#
# COMPACT_ATOMS: atom_id res chain seq x y z
N MET A 1 3.44 -22.53 -44.88
CA MET A 1 3.23 -23.17 -43.58
C MET A 1 3.77 -22.38 -42.36
N LYS A 2 4.79 -21.50 -42.50
CA LYS A 2 5.38 -20.75 -41.33
C LYS A 2 4.50 -19.58 -40.81
N LYS A 3 3.64 -18.97 -41.63
CA LYS A 3 2.76 -17.85 -41.24
C LYS A 3 1.55 -18.27 -40.40
N GLN A 4 1.00 -19.47 -40.62
CA GLN A 4 -0.14 -19.98 -39.82
C GLN A 4 0.21 -20.27 -38.37
N ASN A 5 1.44 -20.73 -38.09
CA ASN A 5 1.90 -21.00 -36.73
C ASN A 5 2.19 -19.74 -35.91
N MET A 6 2.38 -18.57 -36.55
CA MET A 6 2.58 -17.31 -35.85
C MET A 6 1.26 -16.72 -35.34
N PHE A 7 0.18 -16.80 -36.13
CA PHE A 7 -1.14 -16.33 -35.70
C PHE A 7 -1.70 -17.15 -34.56
N THR A 8 -1.58 -18.48 -34.59
CA THR A 8 -2.06 -19.35 -33.49
C THR A 8 -1.27 -19.13 -32.20
N LYS A 9 0.02 -18.88 -32.27
CA LYS A 9 0.85 -18.53 -31.10
C LYS A 9 0.43 -17.16 -30.52
N GLU A 10 0.18 -16.18 -31.36
CA GLU A 10 -0.23 -14.85 -30.91
C GLU A 10 -1.59 -14.88 -30.19
N TYR A 11 -2.56 -15.62 -30.74
CA TYR A 11 -3.86 -15.82 -30.07
C TYR A 11 -3.73 -16.58 -28.75
N ALA A 12 -2.85 -17.59 -28.68
CA ALA A 12 -2.61 -18.33 -27.46
C ALA A 12 -1.99 -17.44 -26.36
N TRP A 13 -1.03 -16.60 -26.70
CA TRP A 13 -0.42 -15.65 -25.75
C TRP A 13 -1.41 -14.57 -25.29
N ARG A 14 -2.21 -14.05 -26.19
CA ARG A 14 -3.30 -13.11 -25.82
C ARG A 14 -4.31 -13.78 -24.90
N GLY A 15 -4.72 -15.01 -25.20
CA GLY A 15 -5.61 -15.78 -24.34
C GLY A 15 -5.04 -16.02 -22.94
N LEU A 16 -3.75 -16.37 -22.86
CA LEU A 16 -3.07 -16.58 -21.56
C LEU A 16 -2.99 -15.28 -20.74
N MET A 17 -2.65 -14.15 -21.38
CA MET A 17 -2.59 -12.85 -20.70
C MET A 17 -3.98 -12.40 -20.23
N THR A 18 -5.02 -12.61 -21.07
CA THR A 18 -6.40 -12.28 -20.69
C THR A 18 -6.88 -13.17 -19.54
N ALA A 19 -6.59 -14.47 -19.60
CA ALA A 19 -6.93 -15.39 -18.52
C ALA A 19 -6.22 -15.03 -17.20
N GLY A 20 -4.93 -14.68 -17.27
CA GLY A 20 -4.17 -14.20 -16.12
C GLY A 20 -4.76 -12.91 -15.53
N GLY A 21 -5.12 -11.95 -16.37
CA GLY A 21 -5.77 -10.71 -15.93
C GLY A 21 -7.13 -10.96 -15.27
N LEU A 22 -7.97 -11.80 -15.88
CA LEU A 22 -9.26 -12.18 -15.32
C LEU A 22 -9.11 -12.91 -13.98
N LEU A 23 -8.11 -13.78 -13.85
CA LEU A 23 -7.82 -14.50 -12.61
C LEU A 23 -7.45 -13.53 -11.49
N VAL A 24 -6.59 -12.55 -11.75
CA VAL A 24 -6.23 -11.52 -10.75
C VAL A 24 -7.46 -10.72 -10.32
N ILE A 25 -8.30 -10.31 -11.27
CA ILE A 25 -9.55 -9.59 -10.96
C ILE A 25 -10.47 -10.47 -10.12
N ALA A 26 -10.65 -11.74 -10.49
CA ALA A 26 -11.50 -12.67 -9.75
C ALA A 26 -11.00 -12.87 -8.31
N ILE A 27 -9.69 -13.07 -8.12
CA ILE A 27 -9.09 -13.19 -6.78
C ILE A 27 -9.34 -11.91 -5.97
N THR A 28 -9.14 -10.74 -6.55
CA THR A 28 -9.36 -9.46 -5.86
C THR A 28 -10.81 -9.31 -5.41
N ILE A 29 -11.77 -9.63 -6.28
CA ILE A 29 -13.20 -9.60 -5.94
C ILE A 29 -13.52 -10.63 -4.85
N CYS A 30 -12.98 -11.84 -4.95
CA CYS A 30 -13.18 -12.88 -3.93
C CYS A 30 -12.66 -12.47 -2.56
N ILE A 31 -11.46 -11.85 -2.49
CA ILE A 31 -10.91 -11.32 -1.24
C ILE A 31 -11.82 -10.24 -0.68
N GLY A 32 -12.25 -9.28 -1.50
CA GLY A 32 -13.16 -8.22 -1.08
C GLY A 32 -14.48 -8.77 -0.54
N ALA A 33 -15.11 -9.69 -1.27
CA ALA A 33 -16.35 -10.35 -0.85
C ALA A 33 -16.17 -11.13 0.46
N PHE A 34 -15.06 -11.86 0.62
CA PHE A 34 -14.74 -12.58 1.84
C PHE A 34 -14.57 -11.63 3.04
N LEU A 35 -13.87 -10.51 2.86
CA LEU A 35 -13.68 -9.52 3.92
C LEU A 35 -15.01 -8.87 4.34
N ILE A 36 -15.86 -8.52 3.36
CA ILE A 36 -17.20 -7.99 3.64
C ILE A 36 -18.04 -9.02 4.39
N TYR A 37 -18.05 -10.27 3.93
CA TYR A 37 -18.81 -11.35 4.57
C TYR A 37 -18.35 -11.59 6.02
N LYS A 38 -17.04 -11.68 6.25
CA LYS A 38 -16.50 -11.87 7.61
C LYS A 38 -16.67 -10.63 8.47
N GLY A 39 -16.41 -9.44 7.92
CA GLY A 39 -16.54 -8.17 8.64
C GLY A 39 -17.98 -7.83 9.01
N SER A 40 -18.96 -8.24 8.21
CA SER A 40 -20.38 -8.02 8.53
C SER A 40 -20.81 -8.74 9.82
N GLY A 41 -20.14 -9.83 10.19
CA GLY A 41 -20.39 -10.55 11.44
C GLY A 41 -20.22 -9.68 12.69
N THR A 42 -19.31 -8.70 12.63
CA THR A 42 -19.11 -7.73 13.73
C THR A 42 -20.39 -6.99 14.08
N PHE A 43 -21.19 -6.64 13.08
CA PHE A 43 -22.42 -5.88 13.25
C PHE A 43 -23.66 -6.79 13.43
N THR A 44 -23.70 -7.93 12.72
CA THR A 44 -24.88 -8.79 12.69
C THR A 44 -24.89 -9.87 13.76
N ILE A 45 -23.72 -10.41 14.12
CA ILE A 45 -23.60 -11.51 15.09
C ILE A 45 -23.24 -10.96 16.47
N PHE A 46 -22.23 -10.05 16.53
CA PHE A 46 -21.74 -9.50 17.78
C PHE A 46 -22.47 -8.22 18.21
N GLY A 47 -23.33 -7.64 17.36
CA GLY A 47 -24.21 -6.52 17.72
C GLY A 47 -23.54 -5.16 17.92
N HIS A 48 -22.28 -5.01 17.48
CA HIS A 48 -21.58 -3.72 17.57
C HIS A 48 -22.20 -2.67 16.65
N SER A 49 -22.24 -1.42 17.12
CA SER A 49 -22.75 -0.30 16.31
C SER A 49 -21.69 0.18 15.31
N ILE A 50 -22.14 0.61 14.13
CA ILE A 50 -21.27 1.26 13.13
C ILE A 50 -20.65 2.54 13.71
N PHE A 51 -21.37 3.27 14.55
CA PHE A 51 -20.86 4.48 15.22
C PHE A 51 -19.79 4.15 16.25
N GLU A 52 -19.91 3.06 16.98
CA GLU A 52 -18.89 2.55 17.86
C GLU A 52 -17.63 2.15 17.08
N PHE A 53 -17.79 1.38 16.00
CA PHE A 53 -16.71 0.96 15.13
C PHE A 53 -15.91 2.14 14.55
N LEU A 54 -16.59 3.19 14.07
CA LEU A 54 -15.94 4.35 13.47
C LEU A 54 -15.43 5.38 14.48
N GLY A 55 -16.05 5.47 15.67
CA GLY A 55 -15.79 6.53 16.64
C GLY A 55 -15.00 6.10 17.87
N SER A 56 -14.87 4.80 18.15
CA SER A 56 -14.08 4.31 19.27
C SER A 56 -12.61 4.15 18.91
N THR A 57 -11.74 4.41 19.88
CA THR A 57 -10.29 4.15 19.81
C THR A 57 -9.90 2.81 20.40
N ASP A 58 -10.81 2.17 21.13
CA ASP A 58 -10.53 0.93 21.86
C ASP A 58 -10.62 -0.27 20.93
N TRP A 59 -9.48 -0.91 20.70
CA TRP A 59 -9.38 -2.11 19.90
C TRP A 59 -8.96 -3.28 20.77
N ASN A 60 -9.94 -4.05 21.21
CA ASN A 60 -9.74 -5.32 21.90
C ASN A 60 -10.77 -6.35 21.40
N PRO A 61 -10.49 -7.01 20.26
CA PRO A 61 -11.44 -7.92 19.63
C PRO A 61 -11.57 -9.27 20.34
N GLU A 62 -10.98 -9.45 21.50
CA GLU A 62 -11.12 -10.67 22.30
C GLU A 62 -12.54 -10.76 22.84
N ASP A 63 -13.36 -11.59 22.20
CA ASP A 63 -14.71 -11.87 22.61
C ASP A 63 -14.70 -13.03 23.63
N ASN A 64 -15.18 -12.75 24.82
CA ASN A 64 -15.42 -13.76 25.83
C ASN A 64 -16.82 -14.37 25.61
N ALA A 65 -17.07 -15.57 26.13
CA ALA A 65 -18.39 -16.21 26.09
C ALA A 65 -19.54 -15.35 26.69
N GLN A 66 -19.20 -14.21 27.28
CA GLN A 66 -20.13 -13.24 27.88
C GLN A 66 -20.29 -11.95 27.06
N GLY A 67 -19.67 -11.87 25.88
CA GLY A 67 -19.62 -10.65 25.07
C GLY A 67 -18.79 -9.56 25.74
N GLY A 68 -17.85 -8.92 25.09
CA GLY A 68 -17.02 -7.91 25.76
C GLY A 68 -15.88 -7.35 24.92
N GLY A 69 -15.77 -7.78 23.69
CA GLY A 69 -14.79 -7.21 22.75
C GLY A 69 -15.15 -5.78 22.39
N THR A 70 -14.15 -4.92 22.18
CA THR A 70 -14.31 -3.58 21.62
C THR A 70 -13.67 -3.51 20.25
N VAL A 71 -14.35 -2.90 19.28
CA VAL A 71 -13.95 -2.90 17.87
C VAL A 71 -13.84 -1.48 17.32
N GLY A 72 -13.07 -0.62 17.98
CA GLY A 72 -12.85 0.76 17.55
C GLY A 72 -11.83 0.88 16.42
N ALA A 73 -12.26 1.27 15.22
CA ALA A 73 -11.38 1.44 14.06
C ALA A 73 -10.79 2.86 13.93
N LEU A 74 -11.20 3.82 14.76
CA LEU A 74 -10.79 5.22 14.65
C LEU A 74 -9.26 5.38 14.70
N ILE A 75 -8.58 4.62 15.56
CA ILE A 75 -7.12 4.69 15.68
C ILE A 75 -6.41 4.29 14.37
N PHE A 76 -6.94 3.30 13.65
CA PHE A 76 -6.39 2.86 12.36
C PHE A 76 -6.68 3.87 11.25
N ILE A 77 -7.89 4.47 11.26
CA ILE A 77 -8.29 5.48 10.27
C ILE A 77 -7.43 6.73 10.42
N VAL A 78 -7.33 7.26 11.64
CA VAL A 78 -6.50 8.46 11.92
C VAL A 78 -5.03 8.17 11.68
N GLY A 79 -4.53 7.02 12.11
CA GLY A 79 -3.16 6.59 11.86
C GLY A 79 -2.82 6.55 10.37
N SER A 80 -3.70 5.97 9.56
CA SER A 80 -3.53 5.91 8.10
C SER A 80 -3.57 7.29 7.46
N LEU A 81 -4.51 8.16 7.85
CA LEU A 81 -4.60 9.53 7.34
C LEU A 81 -3.36 10.35 7.70
N CYS A 82 -2.88 10.25 8.93
CA CYS A 82 -1.66 10.93 9.35
C CYS A 82 -0.43 10.43 8.59
N THR A 83 -0.31 9.13 8.40
CA THR A 83 0.83 8.52 7.68
C THR A 83 0.81 8.90 6.21
N CYS A 84 -0.33 8.79 5.53
CA CYS A 84 -0.48 9.18 4.14
C CYS A 84 -0.32 10.69 3.95
N GLY A 85 -0.87 11.50 4.84
CA GLY A 85 -0.72 12.96 4.83
C GLY A 85 0.75 13.38 4.95
N LEU A 86 1.48 12.77 5.88
CA LEU A 86 2.90 13.02 6.05
C LEU A 86 3.72 12.58 4.83
N ALA A 87 3.43 11.40 4.28
CA ALA A 87 4.08 10.91 3.07
C ALA A 87 3.88 11.87 1.89
N LEU A 88 2.66 12.37 1.67
CA LEU A 88 2.37 13.33 0.62
C LEU A 88 3.07 14.68 0.85
N LEU A 89 3.12 15.17 2.08
CA LEU A 89 3.83 16.40 2.42
C LEU A 89 5.33 16.32 2.12
N ILE A 90 5.93 15.15 2.33
CA ILE A 90 7.34 14.90 2.02
C ILE A 90 7.52 14.69 0.52
N ALA A 91 6.76 13.78 -0.09
CA ALA A 91 6.94 13.39 -1.50
C ALA A 91 6.65 14.52 -2.49
N THR A 92 5.61 15.33 -2.25
CA THR A 92 5.14 16.33 -3.22
C THR A 92 6.22 17.35 -3.61
N PRO A 93 6.94 18.00 -2.68
CA PRO A 93 7.97 18.99 -3.06
C PRO A 93 9.11 18.34 -3.85
N PHE A 94 9.53 17.11 -3.50
CA PHE A 94 10.56 16.39 -4.23
C PHE A 94 10.09 15.96 -5.63
N ALA A 95 8.87 15.46 -5.74
CA ALA A 95 8.28 15.05 -7.01
C ALA A 95 8.14 16.24 -7.97
N VAL A 96 7.56 17.36 -7.49
CA VAL A 96 7.37 18.57 -8.30
C VAL A 96 8.74 19.18 -8.67
N GLY A 97 9.67 19.29 -7.72
CA GLY A 97 11.02 19.80 -7.98
C GLY A 97 11.77 18.94 -9.00
N SER A 98 11.67 17.63 -8.89
CA SER A 98 12.25 16.69 -9.86
C SER A 98 11.65 16.83 -11.25
N ALA A 99 10.32 16.98 -11.33
CA ALA A 99 9.63 17.16 -12.61
C ALA A 99 10.04 18.47 -13.30
N ILE A 100 10.11 19.58 -12.58
CA ILE A 100 10.56 20.87 -13.11
C ILE A 100 12.03 20.77 -13.56
N PHE A 101 12.87 20.16 -12.72
CA PHE A 101 14.29 19.96 -13.08
C PHE A 101 14.46 19.19 -14.39
N MET A 102 13.68 18.11 -14.56
CA MET A 102 13.75 17.26 -15.76
C MET A 102 13.25 17.97 -17.02
N ILE A 103 12.21 18.79 -16.91
CA ILE A 103 11.58 19.39 -18.09
C ILE A 103 12.24 20.71 -18.47
N GLU A 104 12.54 21.57 -17.50
CA GLU A 104 12.97 22.94 -17.75
C GLU A 104 14.47 23.16 -17.59
N ILE A 105 15.10 22.57 -16.56
CA ILE A 105 16.49 22.90 -16.21
C ILE A 105 17.48 22.01 -16.97
N ALA A 106 17.26 20.71 -16.97
CA ALA A 106 18.19 19.75 -17.54
C ALA A 106 17.50 18.64 -18.35
N PRO A 107 16.77 18.94 -19.45
CA PRO A 107 15.97 17.95 -20.18
C PRO A 107 16.82 16.80 -20.73
N LYS A 108 18.02 17.06 -21.24
CA LYS A 108 18.92 16.01 -21.74
C LYS A 108 19.40 15.04 -20.66
N PHE A 109 19.67 15.55 -19.46
CA PHE A 109 20.03 14.73 -18.31
C PHE A 109 18.84 13.98 -17.76
N GLY A 110 17.69 14.64 -17.69
CA GLY A 110 16.42 14.06 -17.27
C GLY A 110 16.05 12.84 -18.10
N GLU A 111 16.06 12.97 -19.42
CA GLU A 111 15.69 11.90 -20.35
C GLU A 111 16.71 10.74 -20.35
N LYS A 112 18.02 11.06 -20.33
CA LYS A 112 19.07 10.06 -20.48
C LYS A 112 19.41 9.28 -19.20
N PHE A 113 19.34 9.92 -18.04
CA PHE A 113 19.79 9.33 -16.78
C PHE A 113 18.67 9.22 -15.74
N TYR A 114 17.92 10.29 -15.49
CA TYR A 114 16.93 10.32 -14.42
C TYR A 114 15.76 9.41 -14.71
N ARG A 115 15.20 9.47 -15.91
CA ARG A 115 14.06 8.66 -16.31
C ARG A 115 14.32 7.15 -16.20
N PRO A 116 15.44 6.58 -16.73
CA PRO A 116 15.74 5.17 -16.53
C PRO A 116 15.90 4.77 -15.06
N ILE A 117 16.49 5.65 -14.24
CA ILE A 117 16.62 5.40 -12.80
C ILE A 117 15.25 5.30 -12.14
N VAL A 118 14.37 6.26 -12.40
CA VAL A 118 13.00 6.24 -11.85
C VAL A 118 12.22 5.01 -12.33
N GLU A 119 12.36 4.63 -13.61
CA GLU A 119 11.73 3.44 -14.16
C GLU A 119 12.22 2.14 -13.47
N ILE A 120 13.52 2.05 -13.15
CA ILE A 120 14.07 0.93 -12.38
C ILE A 120 13.47 0.90 -10.95
N PHE A 121 13.45 2.03 -10.26
CA PHE A 121 12.89 2.12 -8.92
C PHE A 121 11.38 1.82 -8.90
N ALA A 122 10.63 2.31 -9.88
CA ALA A 122 9.21 2.01 -10.03
C ALA A 122 8.92 0.52 -10.29
N GLY A 123 9.89 -0.22 -10.85
CA GLY A 123 9.80 -1.67 -11.04
C GLY A 123 10.00 -2.50 -9.77
N ILE A 124 10.52 -1.91 -8.70
CA ILE A 124 10.73 -2.62 -7.43
C ILE A 124 9.39 -2.79 -6.71
N PRO A 125 9.00 -4.01 -6.30
CA PRO A 125 7.78 -4.23 -5.53
C PRO A 125 7.77 -3.41 -4.22
N SER A 126 6.65 -2.76 -3.90
CA SER A 126 6.49 -1.92 -2.70
C SER A 126 6.80 -2.64 -1.39
N VAL A 127 6.62 -3.96 -1.34
CA VAL A 127 6.98 -4.80 -0.20
C VAL A 127 8.46 -4.71 0.14
N VAL A 128 9.34 -4.58 -0.88
CA VAL A 128 10.79 -4.44 -0.67
C VAL A 128 11.11 -3.13 0.04
N TYR A 129 10.47 -2.02 -0.35
CA TYR A 129 10.62 -0.74 0.33
C TYR A 129 10.16 -0.82 1.79
N GLY A 130 9.01 -1.47 2.04
CA GLY A 130 8.52 -1.71 3.40
C GLY A 130 9.51 -2.52 4.24
N TRP A 131 10.10 -3.57 3.66
CA TRP A 131 11.08 -4.41 4.36
C TRP A 131 12.38 -3.66 4.67
N VAL A 132 12.89 -2.87 3.73
CA VAL A 132 14.05 -1.98 3.95
C VAL A 132 13.72 -0.93 5.02
N GLY A 133 12.51 -0.38 5.01
CA GLY A 133 12.03 0.52 6.06
C GLY A 133 12.10 -0.11 7.46
N LEU A 134 11.63 -1.35 7.58
CA LEU A 134 11.66 -2.09 8.85
C LEU A 134 13.08 -2.41 9.32
N THR A 135 13.96 -2.82 8.41
CA THR A 135 15.29 -3.34 8.78
C THR A 135 16.36 -2.26 8.88
N VAL A 136 16.23 -1.16 8.14
CA VAL A 136 17.24 -0.10 8.08
C VAL A 136 16.73 1.21 8.69
N LEU A 137 15.58 1.70 8.21
CA LEU A 137 15.09 3.03 8.59
C LEU A 137 14.64 3.09 10.06
N ILE A 138 13.86 2.10 10.51
CA ILE A 138 13.37 2.07 11.90
C ILE A 138 14.51 2.02 12.91
N PRO A 139 15.53 1.14 12.80
CA PRO A 139 16.69 1.17 13.67
C PRO A 139 17.48 2.48 13.61
N ALA A 140 17.60 3.08 12.43
CA ALA A 140 18.26 4.38 12.27
C ALA A 140 17.52 5.49 13.01
N ILE A 141 16.19 5.60 12.84
CA ILE A 141 15.34 6.56 13.56
C ILE A 141 15.44 6.34 15.06
N LYS A 142 15.32 5.08 15.51
CA LYS A 142 15.46 4.74 16.92
C LYS A 142 16.79 5.23 17.52
N LYS A 143 17.88 5.05 16.79
CA LYS A 143 19.23 5.47 17.23
C LYS A 143 19.39 6.99 17.24
N VAL A 144 18.94 7.67 16.20
CA VAL A 144 19.07 9.14 16.05
C VAL A 144 18.24 9.87 17.08
N PHE A 145 16.99 9.48 17.26
CA PHE A 145 16.05 10.13 18.19
C PHE A 145 16.08 9.53 19.60
N ARG A 146 16.91 8.53 19.85
CA ARG A 146 17.04 7.82 21.15
C ARG A 146 15.70 7.31 21.69
N LEU A 147 14.85 6.81 20.78
CA LEU A 147 13.52 6.30 21.11
C LEU A 147 13.59 4.86 21.64
N GLN A 148 12.68 4.49 22.54
CA GLN A 148 12.55 3.10 22.98
C GLN A 148 11.93 2.23 21.89
N VAL A 149 10.97 2.79 21.12
CA VAL A 149 10.28 2.14 19.99
C VAL A 149 10.49 2.98 18.75
N GLY A 150 10.97 2.37 17.66
CA GLY A 150 11.23 3.07 16.40
C GLY A 150 10.04 3.08 15.44
N HIS A 151 9.00 2.26 15.71
CA HIS A 151 7.78 2.25 14.89
C HIS A 151 6.99 3.53 15.18
N SER A 152 6.83 4.37 14.17
CA SER A 152 6.16 5.65 14.30
C SER A 152 5.52 6.07 12.97
N VAL A 153 4.56 6.98 13.04
CA VAL A 153 3.96 7.62 11.86
C VAL A 153 5.04 8.28 10.99
N LEU A 154 6.09 8.84 11.63
CA LEU A 154 7.23 9.43 10.91
C LEU A 154 7.98 8.38 10.08
N ALA A 155 8.31 7.22 10.67
CA ALA A 155 9.01 6.15 9.96
C ALA A 155 8.18 5.63 8.79
N ALA A 156 6.88 5.38 9.01
CA ALA A 156 5.96 4.94 7.96
C ALA A 156 5.78 6.01 6.87
N GLY A 157 5.64 7.28 7.24
CA GLY A 157 5.52 8.39 6.30
C GLY A 157 6.75 8.57 5.41
N ILE A 158 7.97 8.40 5.96
CA ILE A 158 9.22 8.46 5.17
C ILE A 158 9.33 7.26 4.21
N VAL A 159 8.93 6.07 4.63
CA VAL A 159 8.96 4.87 3.75
C VAL A 159 7.98 4.99 2.59
N LEU A 160 6.83 5.63 2.82
CA LEU A 160 5.78 5.82 1.81
C LEU A 160 6.08 7.00 0.86
N ALA A 161 6.92 7.95 1.28
CA ALA A 161 7.29 9.13 0.50
C ALA A 161 8.33 8.82 -0.56
#